data_ff166a8839d1e18216bd46bfd034d257
#
_entry.id   ff166a8839d1e18216bd46bfd034d257
#
_cell.length_a   1.000
_cell.length_b   1.000
_cell.length_c   1.000
_cell.angle_alpha   90.00
_cell.angle_beta   90.00
_cell.angle_gamma   90.00
#
_symmetry.space_group_name_H-M   'P 1'
#
loop_
_entity.id
_entity.type
_entity.pdbx_description
1 polymer ?
#
loop_
_entity_poly.entity_id
_entity_poly.type
_entity_poly.pdbx_seq_one_letter_code
_entity_poly.pdbx_strand_id
1 'polypeptide(L)'
;VTHQTWRAEDLAPWADVHLDFGLDTAAGADAEAMLWCPGGWAAAATVRHRHLQLSSAGPRWLDYLPIELKGREVVTSHAGALRQTPSVIYGGTVFAKLPETKHDSFPAQLRPLDELLTDLSRLPDREPVQLQTPVHFDSEVRCWVRDGRVVARASYFPGRAREDWLDLDDPVRATAAVLWLEEALVTCHVPVPPGVVIDVGWCSDPWFGEPGWRIVEANAAWSADWYGALELSSVVETVIASQVGVSDQWRWYPSPLLLHLSAGLAQR
;
A
#
# COMPACT_ATOMS: atom_id res chain seq x y z
N VAL A 1 -18.29 -2.52 -2.70
CA VAL A 1 -18.25 -2.51 -4.19
C VAL A 1 -16.87 -2.93 -4.66
N THR A 2 -16.79 -3.89 -5.54
CA THR A 2 -15.52 -4.36 -6.15
C THR A 2 -15.70 -4.55 -7.66
N HIS A 3 -14.60 -4.53 -8.41
CA HIS A 3 -14.57 -4.78 -9.85
C HIS A 3 -14.07 -6.21 -10.20
N GLN A 4 -13.77 -7.04 -9.20
CA GLN A 4 -13.21 -8.39 -9.39
C GLN A 4 -14.23 -9.45 -8.99
N THR A 5 -14.60 -10.32 -9.95
CA THR A 5 -15.61 -11.38 -9.74
C THR A 5 -15.21 -12.36 -8.65
N TRP A 6 -13.96 -12.85 -8.69
CA TRP A 6 -13.44 -13.78 -7.68
C TRP A 6 -13.46 -13.20 -6.27
N ARG A 7 -13.19 -11.89 -6.14
CA ARG A 7 -13.26 -11.19 -4.86
C ARG A 7 -14.69 -11.14 -4.34
N ALA A 8 -15.67 -10.93 -5.21
CA ALA A 8 -17.07 -10.92 -4.84
C ALA A 8 -17.53 -12.32 -4.35
N GLU A 9 -17.11 -13.38 -5.01
CA GLU A 9 -17.43 -14.76 -4.64
C GLU A 9 -16.88 -15.11 -3.25
N ASP A 10 -15.60 -14.79 -2.99
CA ASP A 10 -14.96 -15.07 -1.71
C ASP A 10 -15.53 -14.25 -0.55
N LEU A 11 -16.00 -13.03 -0.82
CA LEU A 11 -16.52 -12.13 0.21
C LEU A 11 -18.03 -12.27 0.46
N ALA A 12 -18.78 -12.90 -0.44
CA ALA A 12 -20.23 -13.06 -0.33
C ALA A 12 -20.72 -13.62 1.04
N PRO A 13 -19.99 -14.51 1.75
CA PRO A 13 -20.37 -14.95 3.09
C PRO A 13 -20.27 -13.85 4.18
N TRP A 14 -19.55 -12.77 3.91
CA TRP A 14 -19.19 -11.77 4.92
C TRP A 14 -19.77 -10.37 4.67
N ALA A 15 -20.22 -10.11 3.43
CA ALA A 15 -20.77 -8.83 3.03
C ALA A 15 -21.66 -8.94 1.80
N ASP A 16 -22.62 -8.03 1.65
CA ASP A 16 -23.34 -7.84 0.40
C ASP A 16 -22.39 -7.21 -0.61
N VAL A 17 -21.93 -8.02 -1.58
CA VAL A 17 -20.92 -7.58 -2.55
C VAL A 17 -21.56 -7.18 -3.86
N HIS A 18 -21.35 -5.94 -4.24
CA HIS A 18 -21.77 -5.40 -5.53
C HIS A 18 -20.60 -5.37 -6.50
N LEU A 19 -20.74 -6.08 -7.63
CA LEU A 19 -19.79 -6.02 -8.74
C LEU A 19 -20.06 -4.84 -9.63
N ASP A 20 -19.02 -4.05 -9.87
CA ASP A 20 -19.14 -2.89 -10.71
C ASP A 20 -17.90 -2.74 -11.61
N PHE A 21 -18.14 -2.76 -12.92
CA PHE A 21 -17.11 -2.64 -13.96
C PHE A 21 -17.05 -1.25 -14.58
N GLY A 22 -17.99 -0.37 -14.23
CA GLY A 22 -18.09 0.99 -14.73
C GLY A 22 -17.88 2.03 -13.64
N LEU A 23 -17.49 3.22 -14.05
CA LEU A 23 -17.38 4.38 -13.16
C LEU A 23 -18.69 5.16 -12.98
N ASP A 24 -19.74 4.75 -13.67
CA ASP A 24 -21.06 5.40 -13.64
C ASP A 24 -21.98 4.83 -12.55
N THR A 25 -21.40 4.24 -11.56
CA THR A 25 -22.09 3.38 -10.65
C THR A 25 -22.99 4.12 -9.69
N ALA A 26 -24.25 3.73 -9.73
CA ALA A 26 -25.21 4.05 -8.68
C ALA A 26 -24.68 3.62 -7.29
N ALA A 27 -23.86 2.58 -7.23
CA ALA A 27 -23.27 2.09 -6.00
C ALA A 27 -22.28 3.08 -5.35
N GLY A 28 -21.49 3.81 -6.15
CA GLY A 28 -20.65 4.89 -5.61
C GLY A 28 -21.46 6.12 -5.14
N ALA A 29 -22.73 6.22 -5.53
CA ALA A 29 -23.65 7.26 -5.06
C ALA A 29 -24.34 6.87 -3.73
N ASP A 30 -24.33 5.60 -3.36
CA ASP A 30 -24.83 5.14 -2.06
C ASP A 30 -23.85 5.54 -0.96
N ALA A 31 -24.32 6.33 0.00
CA ALA A 31 -23.51 6.79 1.13
C ALA A 31 -23.04 5.66 2.08
N GLU A 32 -23.68 4.50 2.01
CA GLU A 32 -23.33 3.30 2.77
C GLU A 32 -22.40 2.36 2.00
N ALA A 33 -22.15 2.62 0.72
CA ALA A 33 -21.29 1.76 -0.09
C ALA A 33 -19.81 1.90 0.29
N MET A 34 -19.15 0.77 0.55
CA MET A 34 -17.70 0.69 0.77
C MET A 34 -17.01 0.25 -0.52
N LEU A 35 -15.90 0.89 -0.84
CA LEU A 35 -15.11 0.57 -2.02
C LEU A 35 -14.01 -0.43 -1.70
N TRP A 36 -13.82 -1.39 -2.57
CA TRP A 36 -12.63 -2.24 -2.59
C TRP A 36 -12.15 -2.39 -4.03
N CYS A 37 -11.28 -1.51 -4.44
CA CYS A 37 -10.96 -1.30 -5.85
C CYS A 37 -9.54 -0.75 -6.06
N PRO A 38 -8.99 -0.80 -7.28
CA PRO A 38 -7.70 -0.17 -7.60
C PRO A 38 -7.74 1.35 -7.45
N GLY A 39 -6.57 1.94 -7.17
CA GLY A 39 -6.43 3.37 -6.96
C GLY A 39 -6.95 4.24 -8.12
N GLY A 40 -6.78 3.82 -9.37
CA GLY A 40 -7.32 4.56 -10.53
C GLY A 40 -8.84 4.62 -10.56
N TRP A 41 -9.52 3.52 -10.18
CA TRP A 41 -10.98 3.46 -10.05
C TRP A 41 -11.46 4.30 -8.86
N ALA A 42 -10.77 4.18 -7.71
CA ALA A 42 -11.05 5.00 -6.53
C ALA A 42 -10.88 6.50 -6.81
N ALA A 43 -9.86 6.88 -7.57
CA ALA A 43 -9.65 8.27 -7.97
C ALA A 43 -10.82 8.81 -8.78
N ALA A 44 -11.31 8.06 -9.76
CA ALA A 44 -12.48 8.45 -10.54
C ALA A 44 -13.75 8.52 -9.69
N ALA A 45 -13.96 7.56 -8.79
CA ALA A 45 -15.10 7.53 -7.89
C ALA A 45 -15.13 8.73 -6.94
N THR A 46 -13.99 9.07 -6.31
CA THR A 46 -13.91 10.21 -5.37
C THR A 46 -14.05 11.56 -6.04
N VAL A 47 -13.68 11.71 -7.30
CA VAL A 47 -13.94 12.94 -8.08
C VAL A 47 -15.43 13.12 -8.34
N ARG A 48 -16.16 12.04 -8.62
CA ARG A 48 -17.60 12.07 -8.89
C ARG A 48 -18.45 12.15 -7.63
N HIS A 49 -18.05 11.41 -6.60
CA HIS A 49 -18.80 11.22 -5.36
C HIS A 49 -18.02 11.80 -4.17
N ARG A 50 -18.16 13.10 -3.93
CA ARG A 50 -17.40 13.84 -2.91
C ARG A 50 -17.65 13.38 -1.46
N HIS A 51 -18.72 12.61 -1.21
CA HIS A 51 -18.99 12.00 0.10
C HIS A 51 -18.08 10.80 0.39
N LEU A 52 -17.51 10.16 -0.66
CA LEU A 52 -16.58 9.07 -0.48
C LEU A 52 -15.28 9.59 0.17
N GLN A 53 -14.98 9.04 1.33
CA GLN A 53 -13.78 9.36 2.09
C GLN A 53 -12.98 8.08 2.30
N LEU A 54 -11.83 8.02 1.67
CA LEU A 54 -10.91 6.89 1.77
C LEU A 54 -9.72 7.30 2.62
N SER A 55 -9.22 6.39 3.46
CA SER A 55 -8.01 6.64 4.24
C SER A 55 -6.79 5.96 3.64
N SER A 56 -5.64 6.55 3.86
CA SER A 56 -4.32 5.94 3.68
C SER A 56 -3.34 6.46 4.72
N ALA A 57 -2.23 5.76 4.89
CA ALA A 57 -1.12 6.26 5.69
C ALA A 57 -0.44 7.48 5.05
N GLY A 58 -0.67 7.68 3.76
CA GLY A 58 -0.08 8.74 2.96
C GLY A 58 1.31 8.39 2.39
N PRO A 59 1.72 9.06 1.32
CA PRO A 59 2.92 8.69 0.55
C PRO A 59 4.23 8.83 1.35
N ARG A 60 4.23 9.63 2.42
CA ARG A 60 5.42 9.91 3.24
C ARG A 60 5.43 9.20 4.59
N TRP A 61 4.45 8.34 4.88
CA TRP A 61 4.37 7.69 6.18
C TRP A 61 5.65 6.94 6.55
N LEU A 62 6.21 6.19 5.61
CA LEU A 62 7.44 5.43 5.83
C LEU A 62 8.66 6.34 6.07
N ASP A 63 8.68 7.57 5.55
CA ASP A 63 9.78 8.53 5.79
C ASP A 63 9.93 8.85 7.27
N TYR A 64 8.81 9.00 7.98
CA TYR A 64 8.76 9.44 9.38
C TYR A 64 9.02 8.34 10.39
N LEU A 65 9.05 7.08 9.96
CA LEU A 65 9.34 5.99 10.88
C LEU A 65 10.80 6.02 11.34
N PRO A 66 11.08 5.62 12.60
CA PRO A 66 12.43 5.35 13.06
C PRO A 66 13.18 4.42 12.08
N ILE A 67 14.48 4.65 11.91
CA ILE A 67 15.28 3.86 10.97
C ILE A 67 15.36 2.39 11.39
N GLU A 68 15.28 2.12 12.69
CA GLU A 68 15.26 0.78 13.28
C GLU A 68 14.05 -0.04 12.83
N LEU A 69 12.91 0.62 12.59
CA LEU A 69 11.70 -0.06 12.11
C LEU A 69 11.72 -0.37 10.62
N LYS A 70 12.50 0.32 9.84
CA LYS A 70 12.55 0.15 8.38
C LYS A 70 13.88 -0.43 7.87
N GLY A 71 14.94 -0.40 8.67
CA GLY A 71 16.26 -0.99 8.38
C GLY A 71 16.99 -0.37 7.17
N ARG A 72 16.46 0.73 6.63
CA ARG A 72 16.97 1.42 5.44
C ARG A 72 16.58 2.88 5.43
N GLU A 73 17.31 3.69 4.68
CA GLU A 73 16.88 5.06 4.39
C GLU A 73 15.72 5.07 3.40
N VAL A 74 14.75 5.93 3.68
CA VAL A 74 13.56 6.15 2.84
C VAL A 74 13.31 7.64 2.73
N VAL A 75 13.18 8.13 1.50
CA VAL A 75 12.89 9.52 1.21
C VAL A 75 11.82 9.60 0.13
N THR A 76 10.73 10.28 0.41
CA THR A 76 9.69 10.54 -0.58
C THR A 76 9.72 12.01 -1.00
N SER A 77 9.78 12.24 -2.30
CA SER A 77 9.75 13.59 -2.88
C SER A 77 8.94 13.60 -4.17
N HIS A 78 8.73 14.78 -4.75
CA HIS A 78 8.05 14.90 -6.04
C HIS A 78 9.00 14.64 -7.21
N ALA A 79 8.49 13.99 -8.27
CA ALA A 79 9.28 13.67 -9.47
C ALA A 79 10.02 14.90 -10.03
N GLY A 80 9.37 16.08 -10.08
CA GLY A 80 9.99 17.33 -10.53
C GLY A 80 11.17 17.77 -9.68
N ALA A 81 11.07 17.65 -8.35
CA ALA A 81 12.18 18.00 -7.44
C ALA A 81 13.34 17.02 -7.57
N LEU A 82 13.07 15.72 -7.69
CA LEU A 82 14.10 14.68 -7.87
C LEU A 82 14.88 14.86 -9.18
N ARG A 83 14.24 15.32 -10.25
CA ARG A 83 14.94 15.67 -11.51
C ARG A 83 15.92 16.83 -11.35
N GLN A 84 15.61 17.78 -10.47
CA GLN A 84 16.43 18.96 -10.25
C GLN A 84 17.58 18.74 -9.27
N THR A 85 17.42 17.80 -8.33
CA THR A 85 18.38 17.55 -7.26
C THR A 85 18.71 16.05 -7.16
N PRO A 86 19.40 15.49 -8.17
CA PRO A 86 19.72 14.05 -8.18
C PRO A 86 20.70 13.63 -7.08
N SER A 87 21.33 14.57 -6.36
CA SER A 87 22.27 14.30 -5.26
C SER A 87 21.68 13.64 -4.02
N VAL A 88 20.34 13.51 -3.94
CA VAL A 88 19.65 12.75 -2.87
C VAL A 88 19.83 11.23 -3.01
N ILE A 89 20.44 10.77 -4.12
CA ILE A 89 20.57 9.35 -4.45
C ILE A 89 21.94 8.85 -4.02
N TYR A 90 21.95 8.03 -2.99
CA TYR A 90 23.15 7.41 -2.46
C TYR A 90 23.59 6.21 -3.32
N GLY A 91 24.89 6.16 -3.64
CA GLY A 91 25.56 4.95 -4.15
C GLY A 91 25.27 4.55 -5.60
N GLY A 92 24.70 5.42 -6.44
CA GLY A 92 24.52 5.16 -7.87
C GLY A 92 23.35 4.24 -8.25
N THR A 93 22.80 3.47 -7.32
CA THR A 93 21.60 2.62 -7.51
C THR A 93 20.66 2.79 -6.33
N VAL A 94 19.36 2.92 -6.61
CA VAL A 94 18.32 3.14 -5.61
C VAL A 94 17.12 2.25 -5.92
N PHE A 95 16.42 1.76 -4.90
CA PHE A 95 15.10 1.20 -5.09
C PHE A 95 14.09 2.35 -5.16
N ALA A 96 13.35 2.43 -6.27
CA ALA A 96 12.39 3.52 -6.50
C ALA A 96 11.01 2.96 -6.81
N LYS A 97 9.97 3.58 -6.22
CA LYS A 97 8.57 3.21 -6.42
C LYS A 97 7.63 4.40 -6.29
N LEU A 98 6.41 4.23 -6.77
CA LEU A 98 5.28 5.10 -6.38
C LEU A 98 4.74 4.58 -5.05
N PRO A 99 4.67 5.41 -3.99
CA PRO A 99 4.38 4.91 -2.63
C PRO A 99 2.94 4.39 -2.44
N GLU A 100 1.96 4.93 -3.16
CA GLU A 100 0.55 4.57 -3.01
C GLU A 100 -0.09 4.03 -4.30
N THR A 101 0.71 3.81 -5.33
CA THR A 101 0.21 3.44 -6.66
C THR A 101 1.12 2.40 -7.29
N LYS A 102 0.53 1.33 -7.83
CA LYS A 102 1.24 0.41 -8.72
C LYS A 102 0.87 0.76 -10.15
N HIS A 103 1.86 1.10 -10.98
CA HIS A 103 1.64 1.45 -12.37
C HIS A 103 2.82 1.02 -13.23
N ASP A 104 2.53 0.43 -14.39
CA ASP A 104 3.55 -0.15 -15.29
C ASP A 104 4.53 0.87 -15.85
N SER A 105 4.13 2.15 -15.92
CA SER A 105 5.05 3.23 -16.36
C SER A 105 6.16 3.54 -15.36
N PHE A 106 6.00 3.13 -14.08
CA PHE A 106 6.99 3.30 -13.04
C PHE A 106 6.94 2.12 -12.05
N PRO A 107 7.37 0.91 -12.45
CA PRO A 107 7.35 -0.26 -11.58
C PRO A 107 8.30 -0.08 -10.40
N ALA A 108 7.98 -0.72 -9.27
CA ALA A 108 8.83 -0.76 -8.09
C ALA A 108 10.05 -1.63 -8.36
N GLN A 109 11.25 -1.04 -8.47
CA GLN A 109 12.48 -1.76 -8.81
C GLN A 109 13.75 -0.97 -8.47
N LEU A 110 14.88 -1.67 -8.51
CA LEU A 110 16.20 -1.05 -8.47
C LEU A 110 16.47 -0.29 -9.79
N ARG A 111 17.02 0.92 -9.66
CA ARG A 111 17.38 1.77 -10.80
C ARG A 111 18.75 2.40 -10.61
N PRO A 112 19.64 2.35 -11.62
CA PRO A 112 20.74 3.28 -11.76
C PRO A 112 20.22 4.72 -11.89
N LEU A 113 21.04 5.70 -11.54
CA LEU A 113 20.63 7.12 -11.54
C LEU A 113 20.15 7.62 -12.90
N ASP A 114 20.82 7.26 -13.98
CA ASP A 114 20.49 7.68 -15.35
C ASP A 114 19.14 7.12 -15.81
N GLU A 115 18.86 5.84 -15.50
CA GLU A 115 17.56 5.22 -15.75
C GLU A 115 16.47 5.89 -14.93
N LEU A 116 16.74 6.15 -13.62
CA LEU A 116 15.79 6.83 -12.75
C LEU A 116 15.41 8.20 -13.31
N LEU A 117 16.37 9.02 -13.73
CA LEU A 117 16.11 10.36 -14.29
C LEU A 117 15.25 10.28 -15.57
N THR A 118 15.50 9.26 -16.41
CA THR A 118 14.72 9.00 -17.60
C THR A 118 13.27 8.66 -17.26
N ASP A 119 13.05 7.74 -16.30
CA ASP A 119 11.72 7.32 -15.88
C ASP A 119 10.95 8.44 -15.16
N LEU A 120 11.63 9.22 -14.31
CA LEU A 120 11.05 10.40 -13.67
C LEU A 120 10.54 11.44 -14.67
N SER A 121 11.18 11.54 -15.86
CA SER A 121 10.76 12.51 -16.89
C SER A 121 9.37 12.22 -17.47
N ARG A 122 8.87 10.99 -17.32
CA ARG A 122 7.56 10.53 -17.78
C ARG A 122 6.45 10.75 -16.77
N LEU A 123 6.79 11.12 -15.52
CA LEU A 123 5.84 11.35 -14.45
C LEU A 123 5.44 12.83 -14.36
N PRO A 124 4.22 13.13 -13.90
CA PRO A 124 3.83 14.49 -13.53
C PRO A 124 4.80 15.08 -12.49
N ASP A 125 5.08 16.37 -12.55
CA ASP A 125 6.04 17.04 -11.65
C ASP A 125 5.74 16.83 -10.18
N ARG A 126 4.46 16.81 -9.81
CA ARG A 126 4.00 16.65 -8.42
C ARG A 126 3.72 15.20 -8.03
N GLU A 127 4.05 14.22 -8.90
CA GLU A 127 3.87 12.81 -8.54
C GLU A 127 4.81 12.43 -7.41
N PRO A 128 4.31 11.85 -6.30
CA PRO A 128 5.15 11.36 -5.22
C PRO A 128 5.97 10.15 -5.70
N VAL A 129 7.26 10.19 -5.49
CA VAL A 129 8.18 9.07 -5.74
C VAL A 129 8.97 8.81 -4.48
N GLN A 130 9.03 7.56 -4.07
CA GLN A 130 9.77 7.10 -2.91
C GLN A 130 11.05 6.42 -3.35
N LEU A 131 12.17 6.90 -2.80
CA LEU A 131 13.51 6.36 -2.98
C LEU A 131 13.93 5.66 -1.70
N GLN A 132 14.57 4.50 -1.83
CA GLN A 132 15.00 3.69 -0.69
C GLN A 132 16.41 3.17 -0.95
N THR A 133 17.22 3.09 0.11
CA THR A 133 18.44 2.28 0.08
C THR A 133 18.06 0.83 -0.22
N PRO A 134 18.72 0.16 -1.18
CA PRO A 134 18.43 -1.24 -1.50
C PRO A 134 18.62 -2.15 -0.29
N VAL A 135 17.59 -2.94 0.02
CA VAL A 135 17.64 -4.05 0.98
C VAL A 135 16.87 -5.22 0.39
N HIS A 136 17.14 -6.42 0.87
CA HIS A 136 16.41 -7.62 0.49
C HIS A 136 15.55 -8.13 1.64
N PHE A 137 14.32 -8.49 1.34
CA PHE A 137 13.42 -9.17 2.27
C PHE A 137 13.29 -10.64 1.87
N ASP A 138 13.69 -11.54 2.75
CA ASP A 138 13.66 -13.00 2.52
C ASP A 138 12.22 -13.53 2.46
N SER A 139 11.33 -12.91 3.23
CA SER A 139 9.91 -13.22 3.28
C SER A 139 9.15 -12.01 3.79
N GLU A 140 7.90 -11.90 3.41
CA GLU A 140 7.02 -10.83 3.86
C GLU A 140 5.73 -11.38 4.48
N VAL A 141 5.18 -10.65 5.45
CA VAL A 141 3.89 -10.91 6.07
C VAL A 141 3.03 -9.67 5.92
N ARG A 142 1.91 -9.80 5.23
CA ARG A 142 0.90 -8.78 5.13
C ARG A 142 0.02 -8.79 6.37
N CYS A 143 -0.02 -7.66 7.07
CA CYS A 143 -0.78 -7.50 8.30
C CYS A 143 -1.94 -6.51 8.07
N TRP A 144 -3.17 -6.97 8.27
CA TRP A 144 -4.36 -6.13 8.30
C TRP A 144 -4.49 -5.53 9.70
N VAL A 145 -4.37 -4.22 9.78
CA VAL A 145 -4.33 -3.47 11.05
C VAL A 145 -5.59 -2.64 11.18
N ARG A 146 -6.33 -2.87 12.27
CA ARG A 146 -7.51 -2.09 12.66
C ARG A 146 -7.31 -1.53 14.06
N ASP A 147 -7.46 -0.21 14.18
CA ASP A 147 -7.28 0.52 15.45
C ASP A 147 -5.94 0.20 16.14
N GLY A 148 -4.86 0.06 15.35
CA GLY A 148 -3.51 -0.23 15.84
C GLY A 148 -3.27 -1.68 16.25
N ARG A 149 -4.18 -2.62 15.96
CA ARG A 149 -4.06 -4.06 16.23
C ARG A 149 -4.05 -4.86 14.94
N VAL A 150 -3.23 -5.90 14.86
CA VAL A 150 -3.26 -6.84 13.74
C VAL A 150 -4.45 -7.78 13.91
N VAL A 151 -5.39 -7.75 12.98
CA VAL A 151 -6.64 -8.53 13.02
C VAL A 151 -6.70 -9.65 12.01
N ALA A 152 -5.85 -9.62 10.99
CA ALA A 152 -5.66 -10.69 10.01
C ALA A 152 -4.25 -10.62 9.43
N ARG A 153 -3.75 -11.74 8.92
CA ARG A 153 -2.44 -11.82 8.30
C ARG A 153 -2.39 -12.81 7.15
N ALA A 154 -1.43 -12.61 6.25
CA ALA A 154 -1.08 -13.59 5.21
C ALA A 154 0.42 -13.53 4.93
N SER A 155 1.05 -14.70 4.80
CA SER A 155 2.42 -14.78 4.30
C SER A 155 2.45 -14.48 2.81
N TYR A 156 3.53 -13.84 2.38
CA TYR A 156 3.70 -13.37 1.03
C TYR A 156 5.17 -13.47 0.62
N PHE A 157 5.43 -13.97 -0.58
CA PHE A 157 6.78 -14.27 -1.05
C PHE A 157 7.02 -13.55 -2.38
N PRO A 158 7.66 -12.36 -2.36
CA PRO A 158 7.96 -11.62 -3.57
C PRO A 158 8.76 -12.44 -4.57
N GLY A 159 8.35 -12.42 -5.84
CA GLY A 159 9.04 -13.14 -6.90
C GLY A 159 8.82 -14.66 -6.94
N ARG A 160 7.95 -15.21 -6.08
CA ARG A 160 7.51 -16.61 -6.12
C ARG A 160 6.12 -16.73 -6.72
N ALA A 161 5.85 -17.85 -7.38
CA ALA A 161 4.52 -18.16 -7.85
C ALA A 161 3.55 -18.34 -6.65
N ARG A 162 2.29 -17.93 -6.81
CA ARG A 162 1.31 -17.94 -5.71
C ARG A 162 1.00 -19.36 -5.21
N GLU A 163 1.03 -20.33 -6.10
CA GLU A 163 0.84 -21.76 -5.80
C GLU A 163 1.91 -22.33 -4.86
N ASP A 164 3.10 -21.72 -4.86
CA ASP A 164 4.21 -22.14 -3.98
C ASP A 164 4.09 -21.57 -2.57
N TRP A 165 3.23 -20.57 -2.33
CA TRP A 165 3.19 -19.84 -1.06
C TRP A 165 2.75 -20.69 0.11
N LEU A 166 1.86 -21.66 -0.10
CA LEU A 166 1.38 -22.56 0.95
C LEU A 166 2.51 -23.43 1.49
N ASP A 167 3.43 -23.87 0.63
CA ASP A 167 4.58 -24.68 1.00
C ASP A 167 5.69 -23.85 1.68
N LEU A 168 5.69 -22.54 1.46
CA LEU A 168 6.64 -21.60 2.03
C LEU A 168 6.12 -20.93 3.31
N ASP A 169 4.83 -21.04 3.59
CA ASP A 169 4.24 -20.41 4.78
C ASP A 169 4.75 -21.08 6.06
N ASP A 170 5.29 -20.25 6.95
CA ASP A 170 5.70 -20.64 8.29
C ASP A 170 4.82 -19.89 9.32
N PRO A 171 3.80 -20.54 9.89
CA PRO A 171 2.91 -19.90 10.85
C PRO A 171 3.62 -19.36 12.09
N VAL A 172 4.74 -19.98 12.51
CA VAL A 172 5.52 -19.50 13.66
C VAL A 172 6.21 -18.19 13.30
N ARG A 173 6.85 -18.15 12.13
CA ARG A 173 7.51 -16.95 11.62
C ARG A 173 6.51 -15.82 11.37
N ALA A 174 5.37 -16.14 10.77
CA ALA A 174 4.32 -15.16 10.54
C ALA A 174 3.73 -14.61 11.85
N THR A 175 3.57 -15.45 12.89
CA THR A 175 3.16 -15.00 14.23
C THR A 175 4.21 -14.09 14.87
N ALA A 176 5.50 -14.41 14.73
CA ALA A 176 6.57 -13.54 15.22
C ALA A 176 6.57 -12.17 14.54
N ALA A 177 6.27 -12.10 13.24
CA ALA A 177 6.11 -10.84 12.51
C ALA A 177 4.96 -9.98 13.08
N VAL A 178 3.82 -10.60 13.36
CA VAL A 178 2.66 -9.93 13.96
C VAL A 178 3.00 -9.35 15.33
N LEU A 179 3.56 -10.16 16.22
CA LEU A 179 3.93 -9.72 17.58
C LEU A 179 4.96 -8.58 17.53
N TRP A 180 5.95 -8.69 16.65
CA TRP A 180 6.93 -7.63 16.45
C TRP A 180 6.28 -6.33 15.95
N LEU A 181 5.34 -6.41 14.98
CA LEU A 181 4.66 -5.22 14.47
C LEU A 181 3.82 -4.55 15.56
N GLU A 182 3.03 -5.32 16.31
CA GLU A 182 2.19 -4.76 17.38
C GLU A 182 3.05 -4.08 18.47
N GLU A 183 4.15 -4.70 18.86
CA GLU A 183 5.12 -4.10 19.79
C GLU A 183 5.72 -2.81 19.22
N ALA A 184 6.13 -2.82 17.95
CA ALA A 184 6.71 -1.66 17.28
C ALA A 184 5.71 -0.48 17.20
N LEU A 185 4.45 -0.75 16.83
CA LEU A 185 3.41 0.28 16.77
C LEU A 185 3.17 0.94 18.13
N VAL A 186 3.14 0.16 19.19
CA VAL A 186 2.92 0.67 20.56
C VAL A 186 4.16 1.39 21.09
N THR A 187 5.32 0.74 21.05
CA THR A 187 6.56 1.23 21.67
C THR A 187 7.10 2.50 21.01
N CYS A 188 7.01 2.56 19.70
CA CYS A 188 7.47 3.71 18.91
C CYS A 188 6.36 4.74 18.67
N HIS A 189 5.16 4.55 19.23
CA HIS A 189 4.00 5.44 19.05
C HIS A 189 3.73 5.73 17.56
N VAL A 190 3.82 4.69 16.71
CA VAL A 190 3.63 4.85 15.26
C VAL A 190 2.17 5.16 14.97
N PRO A 191 1.86 6.34 14.42
CA PRO A 191 0.49 6.66 14.07
C PRO A 191 0.06 5.88 12.82
N VAL A 192 -1.14 5.30 12.87
CA VAL A 192 -1.75 4.55 11.76
C VAL A 192 -3.20 4.95 11.54
N PRO A 193 -3.73 4.86 10.31
CA PRO A 193 -5.16 5.01 10.05
C PRO A 193 -5.98 3.95 10.80
N PRO A 194 -7.29 4.18 11.02
CA PRO A 194 -8.19 3.20 11.64
C PRO A 194 -8.22 1.85 10.94
N GLY A 195 -8.07 1.84 9.61
CA GLY A 195 -7.93 0.63 8.78
C GLY A 195 -6.77 0.79 7.80
N VAL A 196 -5.76 -0.05 7.90
CA VAL A 196 -4.57 -0.02 7.04
C VAL A 196 -3.98 -1.42 6.88
N VAL A 197 -3.25 -1.64 5.80
CA VAL A 197 -2.45 -2.85 5.61
C VAL A 197 -0.98 -2.50 5.73
N ILE A 198 -0.25 -3.18 6.60
CA ILE A 198 1.18 -3.00 6.79
C ILE A 198 1.88 -4.28 6.40
N ASP A 199 2.81 -4.19 5.45
CA ASP A 199 3.66 -5.29 5.09
C ASP A 199 4.95 -5.22 5.92
N VAL A 200 5.29 -6.32 6.59
CA VAL A 200 6.54 -6.49 7.33
C VAL A 200 7.37 -7.61 6.70
N GLY A 201 8.67 -7.40 6.59
CA GLY A 201 9.58 -8.36 5.98
C GLY A 201 10.74 -8.73 6.90
N TRP A 202 11.21 -9.96 6.80
CA TRP A 202 12.45 -10.36 7.42
C TRP A 202 13.61 -9.91 6.56
N CYS A 203 14.50 -9.08 7.12
CA CYS A 203 15.67 -8.57 6.46
C CYS A 203 16.92 -9.17 7.12
N SER A 204 17.62 -10.06 6.41
CA SER A 204 18.84 -10.70 6.90
C SER A 204 20.08 -9.81 6.79
N ASP A 205 20.05 -8.82 5.88
CA ASP A 205 21.13 -7.86 5.66
C ASP A 205 20.53 -6.44 5.53
N PRO A 206 20.11 -5.83 6.65
CA PRO A 206 19.58 -4.47 6.64
C PRO A 206 20.70 -3.46 6.39
N TRP A 207 20.38 -2.34 5.75
CA TRP A 207 21.29 -1.19 5.64
C TRP A 207 21.66 -0.62 7.02
N PHE A 208 20.73 -0.74 7.99
CA PHE A 208 20.93 -0.26 9.36
C PHE A 208 20.43 -1.27 10.40
N GLY A 209 21.24 -1.54 11.41
CA GLY A 209 20.92 -2.43 12.52
C GLY A 209 21.23 -3.90 12.24
N GLU A 210 20.76 -4.76 13.13
CA GLU A 210 20.93 -6.22 13.05
C GLU A 210 19.83 -6.87 12.20
N PRO A 211 20.02 -8.11 11.71
CA PRO A 211 18.96 -8.88 11.05
C PRO A 211 17.68 -8.91 11.89
N GLY A 212 16.53 -8.80 11.22
CA GLY A 212 15.25 -8.79 11.93
C GLY A 212 14.07 -8.36 11.07
N TRP A 213 12.89 -8.29 11.70
CA TRP A 213 11.69 -7.77 11.08
C TRP A 213 11.82 -6.27 10.80
N ARG A 214 11.27 -5.85 9.66
CA ARG A 214 11.24 -4.45 9.24
C ARG A 214 9.92 -4.14 8.56
N ILE A 215 9.46 -2.91 8.68
CA ILE A 215 8.31 -2.42 7.92
C ILE A 215 8.74 -2.22 6.46
N VAL A 216 8.04 -2.91 5.57
CA VAL A 216 8.24 -2.81 4.12
C VAL A 216 7.48 -1.61 3.57
N GLU A 217 6.16 -1.57 3.81
CA GLU A 217 5.27 -0.50 3.36
C GLU A 217 3.95 -0.49 4.13
N ALA A 218 3.20 0.62 4.00
CA ALA A 218 1.79 0.67 4.34
C ALA A 218 0.95 0.84 3.07
N ASN A 219 -0.13 0.06 2.98
CA ASN A 219 -1.07 0.07 1.86
C ASN A 219 -2.46 0.47 2.34
N ALA A 220 -3.20 1.19 1.51
CA ALA A 220 -4.60 1.49 1.78
C ALA A 220 -5.44 0.19 1.79
N ALA A 221 -6.18 -0.08 2.87
CA ALA A 221 -6.92 -1.33 3.02
C ALA A 221 -7.97 -1.52 1.91
N TRP A 222 -8.62 -0.47 1.46
CA TRP A 222 -9.61 -0.49 0.37
C TRP A 222 -9.01 -0.82 -1.02
N SER A 223 -7.69 -0.86 -1.15
CA SER A 223 -6.99 -1.18 -2.41
C SER A 223 -6.09 -2.42 -2.29
N ALA A 224 -5.92 -2.97 -1.10
CA ALA A 224 -5.04 -4.10 -0.85
C ALA A 224 -5.70 -5.46 -1.19
N ASP A 225 -4.90 -6.44 -1.56
CA ASP A 225 -5.31 -7.84 -1.69
C ASP A 225 -5.06 -8.57 -0.36
N TRP A 226 -5.88 -9.57 -0.02
CA TRP A 226 -5.72 -10.34 1.23
C TRP A 226 -4.74 -11.51 1.15
N TYR A 227 -4.27 -11.89 -0.05
CA TYR A 227 -3.24 -12.90 -0.29
C TYR A 227 -3.46 -14.29 0.35
N GLY A 228 -4.66 -14.62 0.75
CA GLY A 228 -4.98 -15.88 1.41
C GLY A 228 -5.10 -15.77 2.93
N ALA A 229 -5.28 -14.56 3.47
CA ALA A 229 -5.66 -14.40 4.87
C ALA A 229 -6.92 -15.23 5.17
N LEU A 230 -6.90 -15.94 6.31
CA LEU A 230 -8.00 -16.83 6.71
C LEU A 230 -9.13 -16.06 7.40
N GLU A 231 -8.81 -14.94 8.04
CA GLU A 231 -9.76 -14.12 8.82
C GLU A 231 -10.47 -13.10 7.93
N LEU A 232 -11.18 -13.55 6.89
CA LEU A 232 -11.80 -12.66 5.89
C LEU A 232 -12.81 -11.67 6.48
N SER A 233 -13.54 -12.02 7.54
CA SER A 233 -14.42 -11.07 8.24
C SER A 233 -13.63 -9.89 8.80
N SER A 234 -12.49 -10.13 9.43
CA SER A 234 -11.62 -9.09 9.97
C SER A 234 -10.98 -8.23 8.86
N VAL A 235 -10.68 -8.85 7.72
CA VAL A 235 -10.22 -8.15 6.52
C VAL A 235 -11.28 -7.17 6.03
N VAL A 236 -12.54 -7.63 5.86
CA VAL A 236 -13.69 -6.80 5.46
C VAL A 236 -13.89 -5.63 6.43
N GLU A 237 -13.90 -5.91 7.74
CA GLU A 237 -14.05 -4.87 8.77
C GLU A 237 -12.92 -3.84 8.73
N THR A 238 -11.69 -4.24 8.38
CA THR A 238 -10.57 -3.32 8.19
C THR A 238 -10.77 -2.42 6.95
N VAL A 239 -11.30 -2.98 5.86
CA VAL A 239 -11.68 -2.20 4.67
C VAL A 239 -12.77 -1.17 5.03
N ILE A 240 -13.77 -1.56 5.80
CA ILE A 240 -14.82 -0.65 6.29
C ILE A 240 -14.21 0.45 7.17
N ALA A 241 -13.37 0.09 8.15
CA ALA A 241 -12.71 1.05 9.04
C ALA A 241 -11.85 2.07 8.27
N SER A 242 -11.35 1.72 7.09
CA SER A 242 -10.58 2.63 6.23
C SER A 242 -11.43 3.67 5.50
N GLN A 243 -12.78 3.65 5.67
CA GLN A 243 -13.70 4.49 4.91
C GLN A 243 -14.78 5.16 5.78
N VAL A 244 -14.87 4.79 7.05
CA VAL A 244 -15.85 5.35 7.98
C VAL A 244 -15.16 6.32 8.93
N GLY A 245 -15.71 7.55 9.04
CA GLY A 245 -15.19 8.55 9.99
C GLY A 245 -13.74 8.98 9.73
N VAL A 246 -13.33 8.99 8.47
CA VAL A 246 -11.96 9.33 8.07
C VAL A 246 -11.61 10.76 8.48
N SER A 247 -10.63 10.91 9.36
CA SER A 247 -10.09 12.20 9.75
C SER A 247 -9.27 12.83 8.62
N ASP A 248 -9.13 14.15 8.63
CA ASP A 248 -8.34 14.87 7.61
C ASP A 248 -6.87 14.43 7.59
N GLN A 249 -6.33 14.01 8.73
CA GLN A 249 -4.95 13.48 8.82
C GLN A 249 -4.74 12.26 7.95
N TRP A 250 -5.74 11.39 7.82
CA TRP A 250 -5.65 10.12 7.11
C TRP A 250 -6.38 10.12 5.77
N ARG A 251 -6.94 11.26 5.37
CA ARG A 251 -7.68 11.35 4.12
C ARG A 251 -6.77 11.10 2.93
N TRP A 252 -7.14 10.12 2.13
CA TRP A 252 -6.46 9.83 0.88
C TRP A 252 -6.84 10.84 -0.20
N TYR A 253 -5.84 11.29 -0.93
CA TYR A 253 -6.01 12.13 -2.12
C TYR A 253 -5.33 11.44 -3.30
N PRO A 254 -6.05 11.28 -4.45
CA PRO A 254 -5.44 10.71 -5.64
C PRO A 254 -4.20 11.47 -6.06
N SER A 255 -3.15 10.74 -6.42
CA SER A 255 -1.94 11.34 -6.98
C SER A 255 -2.20 11.96 -8.36
N PRO A 256 -1.34 12.89 -8.84
CA PRO A 256 -1.46 13.46 -10.17
C PRO A 256 -1.53 12.42 -11.29
N LEU A 257 -0.76 11.33 -11.19
CA LEU A 257 -0.82 10.23 -12.15
C LEU A 257 -2.18 9.54 -12.12
N LEU A 258 -2.71 9.22 -10.95
CA LEU A 258 -4.03 8.60 -10.80
C LEU A 258 -5.15 9.50 -11.34
N LEU A 259 -5.09 10.82 -11.09
CA LEU A 259 -6.04 11.78 -11.64
C LEU A 259 -5.97 11.83 -13.17
N HIS A 260 -4.78 11.78 -13.74
CA HIS A 260 -4.60 11.74 -15.20
C HIS A 260 -5.21 10.47 -15.80
N LEU A 261 -4.95 9.31 -15.19
CA LEU A 261 -5.51 8.02 -15.63
C LEU A 261 -7.04 7.98 -15.48
N SER A 262 -7.58 8.52 -14.38
CA SER A 262 -9.02 8.55 -14.11
C SER A 262 -9.79 9.45 -15.09
N ALA A 263 -9.16 10.53 -15.58
CA ALA A 263 -9.77 11.39 -16.59
C ALA A 263 -10.02 10.67 -17.92
N GLY A 264 -9.11 9.75 -18.31
CA GLY A 264 -9.29 8.87 -19.46
C GLY A 264 -10.40 7.82 -19.28
N LEU A 265 -10.62 7.35 -18.05
CA LEU A 265 -11.70 6.43 -17.72
C LEU A 265 -13.07 7.12 -17.67
N ALA A 266 -13.12 8.39 -17.29
CA ALA A 266 -14.35 9.17 -17.19
C ALA A 266 -14.95 9.57 -18.56
N GLN A 267 -14.19 9.40 -19.66
CA GLN A 267 -14.61 9.75 -21.02
C GLN A 267 -15.12 8.53 -21.83
N ARG A 268 -15.04 7.33 -21.27
CA ARG A 268 -15.53 6.07 -21.87
C ARG A 268 -16.85 5.66 -21.23
#